data_30134acbd5efd717d38bd78b40351213
#
_entry.id   30134acbd5efd717d38bd78b40351213
#
_cell.length_a   1.000
_cell.length_b   1.000
_cell.length_c   1.000
_cell.angle_alpha   90.00
_cell.angle_beta   90.00
_cell.angle_gamma   90.00
#
_symmetry.space_group_name_H-M   'P 1'
#
loop_
_entity.id
_entity.type
_entity.pdbx_description
1 polymer ?
#
loop_
_entity_poly.entity_id
_entity_poly.type
_entity_poly.pdbx_seq_one_letter_code
_entity_poly.pdbx_strand_id
1 'polypeptide(L)'
;MFKKILPLSHIGDIEKRIKNTVLNLENKFFSIFKIQVENIINEEDRKEKIEDRLDVIFPRYNSDDFVLRYEILKKDRKKENIVVYLLDLGLLNDYIIDDMKDYGFVSIIPSFFVCREKKNITHYFNFDISETMLVVTEYMNNNILDISTFKLSKSSFDNDEEVDIEDKYSIANSYLVNIEDDIEIIFTGDKINFDELDLTNKNYSYFEVESLDFTKYPNFLPDDIKNKYSLYYVNTKYLYTLLIISIITVLSTIILYHNIHKSEEKLEQLEAESSSLEDEINEARNEMEEIEKQHKDLLEYIEKEEYKDFKISSLLEELSYLCPSGVKISSIEYDENKIFNIEGSTGKIDNVVKFLENITNSKNFKLYNYDYILRKENEIEFKLEVKYF
;
A
#
# COMPACT_ATOMS: atom_id res chain seq x y z
N MET A 1 9.49 9.15 -10.03
CA MET A 1 10.62 9.61 -9.16
C MET A 1 11.73 10.12 -10.05
N PHE A 2 11.98 11.43 -10.03
CA PHE A 2 13.01 12.05 -10.86
C PHE A 2 14.41 11.70 -10.35
N LYS A 3 15.28 11.31 -11.24
CA LYS A 3 16.68 10.95 -10.96
C LYS A 3 17.61 11.71 -11.87
N LYS A 4 18.81 12.00 -11.37
CA LYS A 4 19.86 12.63 -12.17
C LYS A 4 20.26 11.70 -13.32
N ILE A 5 20.40 12.27 -14.50
CA ILE A 5 20.89 11.57 -15.68
C ILE A 5 22.38 11.82 -15.80
N LEU A 6 23.09 10.78 -16.17
CA LEU A 6 24.51 10.84 -16.40
C LEU A 6 24.82 10.32 -17.82
N PRO A 7 25.32 11.15 -18.72
CA PRO A 7 25.84 10.69 -20.00
C PRO A 7 27.08 9.79 -19.80
N LEU A 8 27.24 8.81 -20.68
CA LEU A 8 28.38 7.90 -20.66
C LEU A 8 29.72 8.63 -20.69
N SER A 9 29.81 9.68 -21.51
CA SER A 9 31.01 10.53 -21.65
C SER A 9 31.51 11.14 -20.32
N HIS A 10 30.66 11.22 -19.31
CA HIS A 10 31.01 11.80 -18.00
C HIS A 10 31.30 10.76 -16.92
N ILE A 11 31.28 9.45 -17.23
CA ILE A 11 31.54 8.39 -16.22
C ILE A 11 32.98 8.47 -15.71
N GLY A 12 33.96 8.73 -16.60
CA GLY A 12 35.38 8.83 -16.23
C GLY A 12 35.72 9.99 -15.27
N ASP A 13 34.86 11.01 -15.20
CA ASP A 13 35.08 12.21 -14.37
C ASP A 13 34.51 12.09 -12.96
N ILE A 14 33.94 10.93 -12.61
CA ILE A 14 33.22 10.78 -11.35
C ILE A 14 34.11 10.17 -10.28
N GLU A 15 34.67 11.01 -9.42
CA GLU A 15 35.47 10.60 -8.25
C GLU A 15 34.64 9.95 -7.12
N LYS A 16 33.32 9.94 -7.17
CA LYS A 16 32.45 9.46 -6.08
C LYS A 16 31.36 8.50 -6.57
N ARG A 17 31.11 7.46 -5.79
CA ARG A 17 29.96 6.54 -5.98
C ARG A 17 28.66 7.33 -6.09
N ILE A 18 28.12 7.40 -7.27
CA ILE A 18 26.80 8.02 -7.53
C ILE A 18 25.73 6.99 -7.31
N LYS A 19 24.97 7.18 -6.23
CA LYS A 19 23.81 6.34 -5.93
C LYS A 19 22.57 6.87 -6.63
N ASN A 20 21.76 5.97 -7.14
CA ASN A 20 20.44 6.30 -7.70
C ASN A 20 20.48 7.17 -8.97
N THR A 21 21.40 6.94 -9.85
CA THR A 21 21.56 7.68 -11.10
C THR A 21 21.04 6.82 -12.26
N VAL A 22 20.49 7.47 -13.27
CA VAL A 22 20.14 6.86 -14.57
C VAL A 22 21.29 7.07 -15.51
N LEU A 23 21.80 5.98 -16.09
CA LEU A 23 22.82 6.05 -17.13
C LEU A 23 22.13 6.29 -18.48
N ASN A 24 22.52 7.35 -19.15
CA ASN A 24 22.11 7.63 -20.52
C ASN A 24 23.18 7.12 -21.48
N LEU A 25 22.81 6.15 -22.31
CA LEU A 25 23.71 5.59 -23.31
C LEU A 25 23.41 6.16 -24.68
N GLU A 26 24.47 6.42 -25.41
CA GLU A 26 24.40 6.80 -26.81
C GLU A 26 23.74 5.66 -27.64
N ASN A 27 23.14 6.04 -28.75
CA ASN A 27 22.44 5.10 -29.64
C ASN A 27 23.35 4.03 -30.24
N LYS A 28 24.67 4.23 -30.31
CA LYS A 28 25.64 3.25 -30.83
C LYS A 28 25.66 1.91 -30.10
N PHE A 29 25.22 1.88 -28.85
CA PHE A 29 25.14 0.66 -28.03
C PHE A 29 23.88 -0.15 -28.32
N PHE A 30 22.98 0.37 -29.16
CA PHE A 30 21.69 -0.25 -29.41
C PHE A 30 21.54 -0.70 -30.86
N SER A 31 20.93 -1.87 -31.03
CA SER A 31 20.36 -2.30 -32.30
C SER A 31 18.83 -2.20 -32.21
N ILE A 32 18.21 -1.58 -33.19
CA ILE A 32 16.77 -1.31 -33.21
C ILE A 32 16.15 -2.00 -34.42
N PHE A 33 15.11 -2.81 -34.19
CA PHE A 33 14.44 -3.56 -35.23
C PHE A 33 12.94 -3.33 -35.17
N LYS A 34 12.31 -3.14 -36.33
CA LYS A 34 10.87 -3.21 -36.48
C LYS A 34 10.50 -4.61 -36.92
N ILE A 35 9.70 -5.30 -36.13
CA ILE A 35 9.24 -6.64 -36.44
C ILE A 35 7.72 -6.73 -36.37
N GLN A 36 7.17 -7.71 -37.05
CA GLN A 36 5.78 -8.04 -36.98
C GLN A 36 5.62 -9.46 -36.43
N VAL A 37 4.86 -9.58 -35.38
CA VAL A 37 4.52 -10.88 -34.78
C VAL A 37 3.00 -11.08 -34.78
N GLU A 38 2.56 -12.31 -34.58
CA GLU A 38 1.14 -12.60 -34.36
C GLU A 38 0.66 -11.94 -33.06
N ASN A 39 -0.62 -11.56 -33.02
CA ASN A 39 -1.20 -10.98 -31.82
C ASN A 39 -1.24 -12.03 -30.71
N ILE A 40 -0.49 -11.81 -29.63
CA ILE A 40 -0.30 -12.73 -28.52
C ILE A 40 -0.78 -12.05 -27.23
N ILE A 41 -1.50 -12.80 -26.42
CA ILE A 41 -2.08 -12.29 -25.16
C ILE A 41 -1.05 -12.35 -24.04
N ASN A 42 -0.26 -13.42 -23.99
CA ASN A 42 0.74 -13.65 -22.95
C ASN A 42 2.07 -12.96 -23.29
N GLU A 43 2.69 -12.33 -22.30
CA GLU A 43 3.96 -11.61 -22.45
C GLU A 43 5.14 -12.57 -22.70
N GLU A 44 5.15 -13.73 -22.06
CA GLU A 44 6.20 -14.74 -22.24
C GLU A 44 6.21 -15.30 -23.66
N ASP A 45 5.04 -15.68 -24.18
CA ASP A 45 4.88 -16.18 -25.55
C ASP A 45 5.26 -15.10 -26.57
N ARG A 46 4.97 -13.82 -26.27
CA ARG A 46 5.37 -12.69 -27.13
C ARG A 46 6.89 -12.56 -27.17
N LYS A 47 7.55 -12.67 -26.02
CA LYS A 47 9.01 -12.60 -25.95
C LYS A 47 9.65 -13.72 -26.76
N GLU A 48 9.18 -14.94 -26.64
CA GLU A 48 9.64 -16.10 -27.42
C GLU A 48 9.49 -15.85 -28.93
N LYS A 49 8.34 -15.33 -29.38
CA LYS A 49 8.13 -15.00 -30.79
C LYS A 49 8.99 -13.84 -31.30
N ILE A 50 9.32 -12.90 -30.45
CA ILE A 50 10.28 -11.84 -30.77
C ILE A 50 11.68 -12.44 -30.96
N GLU A 51 12.10 -13.31 -30.04
CA GLU A 51 13.38 -14.00 -30.10
C GLU A 51 13.48 -14.88 -31.36
N ASP A 52 12.47 -15.68 -31.68
CA ASP A 52 12.38 -16.46 -32.92
C ASP A 52 12.57 -15.58 -34.18
N ARG A 53 12.02 -14.36 -34.16
CA ARG A 53 12.17 -13.44 -35.27
C ARG A 53 13.55 -12.81 -35.33
N LEU A 54 14.12 -12.48 -34.17
CA LEU A 54 15.48 -11.94 -34.07
C LEU A 54 16.51 -12.93 -34.59
N ASP A 55 16.38 -14.21 -34.27
CA ASP A 55 17.29 -15.25 -34.80
C ASP A 55 17.37 -15.25 -36.33
N VAL A 56 16.27 -14.87 -37.00
CA VAL A 56 16.22 -14.81 -38.46
C VAL A 56 16.84 -13.53 -39.00
N ILE A 57 16.52 -12.36 -38.42
CA ILE A 57 16.93 -11.04 -38.95
C ILE A 57 18.27 -10.57 -38.38
N PHE A 58 18.68 -11.10 -37.27
CA PHE A 58 19.93 -10.80 -36.59
C PHE A 58 20.60 -12.07 -36.07
N PRO A 59 21.25 -12.85 -37.00
CA PRO A 59 21.81 -14.17 -36.66
C PRO A 59 22.90 -14.18 -35.58
N ARG A 60 23.37 -13.00 -35.14
CA ARG A 60 24.31 -12.85 -34.03
C ARG A 60 23.60 -12.66 -32.68
N TYR A 61 22.27 -12.65 -32.68
CA TYR A 61 21.53 -12.53 -31.45
C TYR A 61 21.81 -13.71 -30.52
N ASN A 62 22.18 -13.39 -29.28
CA ASN A 62 22.30 -14.33 -28.18
C ASN A 62 21.76 -13.63 -26.95
N SER A 63 20.84 -14.25 -26.26
CA SER A 63 20.19 -13.68 -25.07
C SER A 63 21.16 -13.33 -23.94
N ASP A 64 22.35 -13.97 -23.90
CA ASP A 64 23.37 -13.70 -22.89
C ASP A 64 24.21 -12.46 -23.22
N ASP A 65 24.29 -12.09 -24.49
CA ASP A 65 25.08 -10.95 -24.98
C ASP A 65 24.27 -9.66 -25.14
N PHE A 66 22.94 -9.76 -25.09
CA PHE A 66 22.06 -8.63 -25.31
C PHE A 66 20.96 -8.47 -24.26
N VAL A 67 20.67 -7.24 -23.85
CA VAL A 67 19.46 -6.93 -23.09
C VAL A 67 18.35 -6.55 -24.08
N LEU A 68 17.36 -7.40 -24.20
CA LEU A 68 16.19 -7.20 -25.03
C LEU A 68 15.11 -6.40 -24.30
N ARG A 69 14.61 -5.35 -24.94
CA ARG A 69 13.38 -4.65 -24.56
C ARG A 69 12.57 -4.40 -25.84
N TYR A 70 11.26 -4.24 -25.69
CA TYR A 70 10.39 -3.98 -26.83
C TYR A 70 9.21 -3.08 -26.47
N GLU A 71 8.66 -2.44 -27.48
CA GLU A 71 7.42 -1.67 -27.39
C GLU A 71 6.49 -2.01 -28.55
N ILE A 72 5.18 -2.05 -28.27
CA ILE A 72 4.17 -2.32 -29.28
C ILE A 72 3.76 -0.99 -29.88
N LEU A 73 4.08 -0.78 -31.18
CA LEU A 73 3.70 0.42 -31.91
C LEU A 73 2.21 0.39 -32.28
N LYS A 74 1.78 -0.75 -32.83
CA LYS A 74 0.42 -0.93 -33.31
C LYS A 74 -0.02 -2.36 -33.10
N LYS A 75 -1.25 -2.50 -32.63
CA LYS A 75 -1.89 -3.78 -32.41
C LYS A 75 -3.13 -3.90 -33.27
N ASP A 76 -3.11 -4.84 -34.21
CA ASP A 76 -4.25 -5.22 -34.99
C ASP A 76 -4.85 -6.54 -34.49
N ARG A 77 -6.00 -6.96 -35.00
CA ARG A 77 -6.65 -8.20 -34.53
C ARG A 77 -5.80 -9.47 -34.71
N LYS A 78 -4.90 -9.49 -35.69
CA LYS A 78 -4.09 -10.68 -36.03
C LYS A 78 -2.59 -10.48 -35.80
N LYS A 79 -2.13 -9.24 -35.77
CA LYS A 79 -0.70 -8.93 -35.78
C LYS A 79 -0.40 -7.73 -34.87
N GLU A 80 0.79 -7.76 -34.31
CA GLU A 80 1.37 -6.65 -33.55
C GLU A 80 2.64 -6.17 -34.29
N ASN A 81 2.74 -4.86 -34.52
CA ASN A 81 3.98 -4.23 -34.95
C ASN A 81 4.75 -3.82 -33.73
N ILE A 82 5.94 -4.31 -33.59
CA ILE A 82 6.78 -4.18 -32.41
C ILE A 82 8.11 -3.57 -32.81
N VAL A 83 8.58 -2.61 -32.01
CA VAL A 83 9.99 -2.20 -32.03
C VAL A 83 10.74 -2.97 -30.97
N VAL A 84 11.82 -3.57 -31.35
CA VAL A 84 12.73 -4.29 -30.48
C VAL A 84 14.02 -3.50 -30.36
N TYR A 85 14.47 -3.34 -29.15
CA TYR A 85 15.71 -2.69 -28.79
C TYR A 85 16.63 -3.71 -28.14
N LEU A 86 17.83 -3.85 -28.66
CA LEU A 86 18.87 -4.71 -28.13
C LEU A 86 20.03 -3.84 -27.65
N LEU A 87 20.31 -3.85 -26.37
CA LEU A 87 21.55 -3.29 -25.83
C LEU A 87 22.66 -4.35 -25.93
N ASP A 88 23.73 -4.02 -26.62
CA ASP A 88 24.90 -4.89 -26.74
C ASP A 88 25.77 -4.82 -25.47
N LEU A 89 25.80 -5.92 -24.73
CA LEU A 89 26.59 -6.05 -23.50
C LEU A 89 28.08 -6.17 -23.78
N GLY A 90 28.45 -6.75 -24.92
CA GLY A 90 29.85 -6.85 -25.33
C GLY A 90 30.48 -5.47 -25.55
N LEU A 91 29.78 -4.63 -26.31
CA LEU A 91 30.19 -3.24 -26.50
C LEU A 91 30.20 -2.43 -25.20
N LEU A 92 29.20 -2.68 -24.35
CA LEU A 92 29.11 -1.98 -23.08
C LEU A 92 30.21 -2.41 -22.10
N ASN A 93 30.59 -3.68 -22.14
CA ASN A 93 31.67 -4.25 -21.31
C ASN A 93 33.02 -3.59 -21.57
N ASP A 94 33.32 -3.27 -22.82
CA ASP A 94 34.57 -2.61 -23.18
C ASP A 94 34.71 -1.22 -22.55
N TYR A 95 33.60 -0.60 -22.16
CA TYR A 95 33.56 0.76 -21.63
C TYR A 95 33.31 0.84 -20.13
N ILE A 96 32.54 -0.08 -19.50
CA ILE A 96 31.94 0.23 -18.22
C ILE A 96 31.81 -0.95 -17.22
N ILE A 97 31.90 -2.22 -17.59
CA ILE A 97 31.36 -3.30 -16.75
C ILE A 97 31.97 -3.43 -15.37
N ASP A 98 33.25 -3.26 -15.23
CA ASP A 98 33.84 -3.35 -13.88
C ASP A 98 33.40 -2.16 -12.99
N ASP A 99 33.15 -1.02 -13.60
CA ASP A 99 32.71 0.19 -12.91
C ASP A 99 31.19 0.23 -12.65
N MET A 100 30.35 -0.37 -13.51
CA MET A 100 28.90 -0.37 -13.31
C MET A 100 28.45 -1.01 -12.00
N LYS A 101 29.16 -2.04 -11.52
CA LYS A 101 28.87 -2.71 -10.26
C LYS A 101 29.12 -1.79 -9.04
N ASP A 102 29.93 -0.77 -9.21
CA ASP A 102 30.33 0.15 -8.13
C ASP A 102 29.51 1.45 -8.13
N TYR A 103 28.93 1.86 -9.25
CA TYR A 103 28.26 3.16 -9.38
C TYR A 103 26.79 3.18 -8.90
N GLY A 104 26.13 2.04 -8.76
CA GLY A 104 24.74 1.99 -8.26
C GLY A 104 23.73 2.63 -9.20
N PHE A 105 23.87 2.41 -10.50
CA PHE A 105 22.86 2.79 -11.48
C PHE A 105 21.54 2.07 -11.23
N VAL A 106 20.44 2.80 -11.35
CA VAL A 106 19.09 2.26 -11.16
C VAL A 106 18.40 1.94 -12.49
N SER A 107 18.88 2.53 -13.58
CA SER A 107 18.35 2.30 -14.91
C SER A 107 19.37 2.70 -15.97
N ILE A 108 19.32 2.03 -17.10
CA ILE A 108 19.99 2.41 -18.34
C ILE A 108 18.92 2.79 -19.35
N ILE A 109 19.05 3.95 -19.95
CA ILE A 109 18.09 4.50 -20.92
C ILE A 109 18.84 4.98 -22.14
N PRO A 110 18.40 4.64 -23.37
CA PRO A 110 18.95 5.18 -24.60
C PRO A 110 18.74 6.70 -24.73
N SER A 111 19.67 7.39 -25.37
CA SER A 111 19.58 8.83 -25.62
C SER A 111 18.31 9.22 -26.39
N PHE A 112 17.89 8.42 -27.35
CA PHE A 112 16.68 8.69 -28.14
C PHE A 112 15.36 8.58 -27.38
N PHE A 113 15.35 8.10 -26.12
CA PHE A 113 14.16 8.10 -25.28
C PHE A 113 14.03 9.33 -24.38
N VAL A 114 15.09 10.10 -24.19
CA VAL A 114 15.14 11.14 -23.14
C VAL A 114 14.08 12.20 -23.32
N CYS A 115 13.68 12.50 -24.57
CA CYS A 115 12.69 13.54 -24.88
C CYS A 115 11.22 13.10 -24.72
N ARG A 116 10.95 11.83 -24.44
CA ARG A 116 9.59 11.26 -24.35
C ARG A 116 8.67 11.95 -23.33
N GLU A 117 9.22 12.62 -22.32
CA GLU A 117 8.45 13.29 -21.28
C GLU A 117 8.14 14.77 -21.52
N LYS A 118 8.31 15.27 -22.73
CA LYS A 118 7.97 16.66 -23.01
C LYS A 118 6.46 16.90 -22.83
N LYS A 119 6.09 17.52 -21.73
CA LYS A 119 4.72 17.54 -21.19
C LYS A 119 3.68 18.34 -21.98
N ASN A 120 4.07 19.15 -22.93
CA ASN A 120 3.15 20.10 -23.57
C ASN A 120 3.00 19.92 -25.08
N ILE A 121 3.57 18.86 -25.66
CA ILE A 121 3.59 18.65 -27.09
C ILE A 121 2.90 17.33 -27.39
N THR A 122 1.87 17.41 -28.23
CA THR A 122 1.08 16.22 -28.58
C THR A 122 1.68 15.42 -29.72
N HIS A 123 2.38 16.08 -30.67
CA HIS A 123 3.02 15.46 -31.82
C HIS A 123 4.38 16.10 -32.04
N TYR A 124 5.42 15.30 -32.13
CA TYR A 124 6.78 15.77 -32.36
C TYR A 124 7.68 14.66 -32.93
N PHE A 125 8.76 15.07 -33.57
CA PHE A 125 9.85 14.18 -34.01
C PHE A 125 11.07 14.38 -33.13
N ASN A 126 11.72 13.29 -32.75
CA ASN A 126 13.03 13.31 -32.14
C ASN A 126 14.11 12.82 -33.10
N PHE A 127 15.12 13.62 -33.30
CA PHE A 127 16.32 13.28 -34.04
C PHE A 127 17.46 13.08 -33.04
N ASP A 128 17.79 11.84 -32.76
CA ASP A 128 18.95 11.47 -31.93
C ASP A 128 20.15 11.22 -32.86
N ILE A 129 21.05 12.18 -32.90
CA ILE A 129 22.19 12.17 -33.82
C ILE A 129 23.46 11.85 -33.05
N SER A 130 24.13 10.77 -33.39
CA SER A 130 25.46 10.41 -32.91
C SER A 130 26.48 10.31 -34.06
N GLU A 131 27.70 9.99 -33.74
CA GLU A 131 28.74 9.78 -34.77
C GLU A 131 28.47 8.55 -35.65
N THR A 132 27.80 7.54 -35.10
CA THR A 132 27.64 6.22 -35.72
C THR A 132 26.23 5.91 -36.19
N MET A 133 25.23 6.63 -35.69
CA MET A 133 23.84 6.34 -35.99
C MET A 133 22.97 7.60 -35.86
N LEU A 134 21.97 7.70 -36.73
CA LEU A 134 20.85 8.61 -36.62
C LEU A 134 19.60 7.78 -36.26
N VAL A 135 18.91 8.15 -35.20
CA VAL A 135 17.60 7.58 -34.80
C VAL A 135 16.56 8.67 -34.93
N VAL A 136 15.57 8.47 -35.79
CA VAL A 136 14.42 9.38 -35.93
C VAL A 136 13.21 8.69 -35.32
N THR A 137 12.64 9.30 -34.29
CA THR A 137 11.47 8.76 -33.58
C THR A 137 10.30 9.73 -33.66
N GLU A 138 9.18 9.26 -34.16
CA GLU A 138 7.93 10.02 -34.19
C GLU A 138 7.13 9.71 -32.91
N TYR A 139 6.74 10.75 -32.21
CA TYR A 139 5.94 10.65 -30.98
C TYR A 139 4.56 11.28 -31.13
N MET A 140 3.54 10.60 -30.65
CA MET A 140 2.20 11.16 -30.46
C MET A 140 1.68 10.85 -29.05
N ASN A 141 1.33 11.90 -28.33
CA ASN A 141 0.88 11.78 -26.93
C ASN A 141 1.86 10.96 -26.05
N ASN A 142 3.15 11.18 -26.23
CA ASN A 142 4.27 10.47 -25.58
C ASN A 142 4.37 8.97 -25.92
N ASN A 143 3.63 8.47 -26.89
CA ASN A 143 3.80 7.13 -27.43
C ASN A 143 4.57 7.18 -28.73
N ILE A 144 5.39 6.18 -28.98
CA ILE A 144 6.11 6.03 -30.23
C ILE A 144 5.12 5.60 -31.31
N LEU A 145 4.99 6.40 -32.36
CA LEU A 145 4.27 6.03 -33.56
C LEU A 145 5.16 5.29 -34.57
N ASP A 146 6.35 5.82 -34.75
CA ASP A 146 7.33 5.24 -35.65
C ASP A 146 8.76 5.53 -35.18
N ILE A 147 9.68 4.68 -35.59
CA ILE A 147 11.12 4.84 -35.36
C ILE A 147 11.89 4.37 -36.54
N SER A 148 12.85 5.14 -36.98
CA SER A 148 13.73 4.82 -38.10
C SER A 148 15.18 5.00 -37.69
N THR A 149 16.03 4.11 -38.14
CA THR A 149 17.44 4.06 -37.75
C THR A 149 18.31 4.03 -39.02
N PHE A 150 19.36 4.83 -39.01
CA PHE A 150 20.32 4.95 -40.10
C PHE A 150 21.72 4.80 -39.50
N LYS A 151 22.49 3.84 -40.03
CA LYS A 151 23.91 3.71 -39.69
C LYS A 151 24.71 4.76 -40.43
N LEU A 152 25.56 5.50 -39.73
CA LEU A 152 26.35 6.62 -40.25
C LEU A 152 27.86 6.30 -40.40
N SER A 153 28.32 5.19 -39.85
CA SER A 153 29.70 4.74 -39.97
C SER A 153 29.77 3.22 -40.06
N LYS A 154 30.87 2.69 -40.56
CA LYS A 154 31.17 1.26 -40.47
C LYS A 154 31.23 0.87 -38.99
N SER A 155 30.35 0.00 -38.54
CA SER A 155 30.58 -0.68 -37.26
C SER A 155 31.83 -1.54 -37.43
N SER A 156 32.62 -1.70 -36.37
CA SER A 156 33.79 -2.58 -36.32
C SER A 156 33.46 -4.06 -36.64
N PHE A 157 32.19 -4.39 -36.89
CA PHE A 157 31.64 -5.71 -37.14
C PHE A 157 31.28 -5.95 -38.64
N ASP A 158 31.29 -4.91 -39.49
CA ASP A 158 30.96 -5.08 -40.89
C ASP A 158 32.23 -5.43 -41.68
N ASN A 159 32.40 -6.73 -41.98
CA ASN A 159 33.45 -7.21 -42.86
C ASN A 159 33.23 -6.67 -44.32
N ASP A 160 34.17 -5.88 -44.78
CA ASP A 160 34.60 -5.72 -46.19
C ASP A 160 33.63 -5.24 -47.27
N GLU A 161 32.41 -4.79 -46.99
CA GLU A 161 31.66 -4.03 -47.99
C GLU A 161 31.87 -2.52 -47.78
N GLU A 162 32.30 -1.83 -48.83
CA GLU A 162 32.28 -0.37 -48.88
C GLU A 162 30.85 0.13 -48.83
N VAL A 163 30.35 0.33 -47.64
CA VAL A 163 29.09 1.06 -47.44
C VAL A 163 29.41 2.53 -47.65
N ASP A 164 28.79 3.14 -48.67
CA ASP A 164 28.78 4.58 -48.83
C ASP A 164 28.26 5.21 -47.51
N ILE A 165 29.12 5.91 -46.82
CA ILE A 165 28.76 6.62 -45.60
C ILE A 165 27.93 7.82 -46.02
N GLU A 166 26.61 7.67 -46.04
CA GLU A 166 25.75 8.83 -46.23
C GLU A 166 26.00 9.83 -45.10
N ASP A 167 26.15 11.09 -45.48
CA ASP A 167 26.30 12.16 -44.50
C ASP A 167 25.07 12.25 -43.59
N LYS A 168 25.29 12.20 -42.28
CA LYS A 168 24.23 12.22 -41.25
C LYS A 168 23.26 13.39 -41.44
N TYR A 169 23.76 14.53 -41.89
CA TYR A 169 22.94 15.71 -42.11
C TYR A 169 22.13 15.61 -43.43
N SER A 170 22.65 14.94 -44.44
CA SER A 170 21.92 14.65 -45.68
C SER A 170 20.70 13.77 -45.39
N ILE A 171 20.89 12.70 -44.62
CA ILE A 171 19.78 11.82 -44.22
C ILE A 171 18.77 12.58 -43.32
N ALA A 172 19.25 13.33 -42.35
CA ALA A 172 18.38 14.12 -41.49
C ALA A 172 17.57 15.14 -42.32
N ASN A 173 18.20 15.84 -43.24
CA ASN A 173 17.54 16.80 -44.13
C ASN A 173 16.48 16.12 -44.99
N SER A 174 16.73 14.93 -45.51
CA SER A 174 15.74 14.18 -46.30
C SER A 174 14.46 13.86 -45.50
N TYR A 175 14.60 13.66 -44.20
CA TYR A 175 13.46 13.51 -43.28
C TYR A 175 12.79 14.83 -42.99
N LEU A 176 13.56 15.89 -42.68
CA LEU A 176 13.07 17.21 -42.32
C LEU A 176 12.16 17.82 -43.38
N VAL A 177 12.46 17.58 -44.65
CA VAL A 177 11.63 18.04 -45.79
C VAL A 177 10.21 17.47 -45.73
N ASN A 178 10.03 16.26 -45.19
CA ASN A 178 8.74 15.58 -45.16
C ASN A 178 7.93 15.89 -43.88
N ILE A 179 8.50 16.59 -42.91
CA ILE A 179 7.81 16.98 -41.68
C ILE A 179 7.07 18.30 -41.91
N GLU A 180 5.80 18.36 -41.46
CA GLU A 180 5.00 19.59 -41.54
C GLU A 180 5.61 20.69 -40.66
N ASP A 181 5.47 21.96 -41.08
CA ASP A 181 6.14 23.09 -40.38
C ASP A 181 5.61 23.40 -39.00
N ASP A 182 4.40 22.93 -38.65
CA ASP A 182 3.77 23.09 -37.35
C ASP A 182 4.15 22.01 -36.34
N ILE A 183 4.83 20.95 -36.78
CA ILE A 183 5.29 19.86 -35.91
C ILE A 183 6.64 20.24 -35.29
N GLU A 184 6.73 20.08 -33.97
CA GLU A 184 7.97 20.35 -33.24
C GLU A 184 9.02 19.26 -33.50
N ILE A 185 10.25 19.70 -33.71
CA ILE A 185 11.41 18.85 -33.90
C ILE A 185 12.32 18.98 -32.71
N ILE A 186 12.68 17.88 -32.11
CA ILE A 186 13.57 17.82 -30.97
C ILE A 186 14.86 17.12 -31.39
N PHE A 187 15.96 17.73 -31.07
CA PHE A 187 17.26 17.13 -31.25
C PHE A 187 17.86 16.65 -29.97
N THR A 188 18.38 15.42 -29.97
CA THR A 188 19.13 14.80 -28.86
C THR A 188 20.43 14.21 -29.41
N GLY A 189 21.33 13.78 -28.52
CA GLY A 189 22.61 13.16 -28.88
C GLY A 189 23.80 14.09 -28.77
N ASP A 190 24.86 13.81 -29.54
CA ASP A 190 26.10 14.55 -29.45
C ASP A 190 26.04 15.92 -30.18
N LYS A 191 27.14 16.67 -30.10
CA LYS A 191 27.27 18.01 -30.70
C LYS A 191 26.74 18.05 -32.13
N ILE A 192 25.58 18.67 -32.29
CA ILE A 192 24.88 18.82 -33.55
C ILE A 192 25.30 20.14 -34.16
N ASN A 193 25.74 20.11 -35.43
CA ASN A 193 25.96 21.31 -36.21
C ASN A 193 24.64 21.72 -36.89
N PHE A 194 23.92 22.66 -36.31
CA PHE A 194 22.62 23.12 -36.80
C PHE A 194 22.75 23.87 -38.15
N ASP A 195 23.93 24.38 -38.49
CA ASP A 195 24.17 25.09 -39.78
C ASP A 195 24.10 24.12 -40.96
N GLU A 196 24.25 22.84 -40.75
CA GLU A 196 24.16 21.80 -41.77
C GLU A 196 22.76 21.21 -41.95
N LEU A 197 21.81 21.62 -41.10
CA LEU A 197 20.42 21.16 -41.12
C LEU A 197 19.53 22.20 -41.82
N ASP A 198 18.65 21.73 -42.73
CA ASP A 198 17.62 22.59 -43.34
C ASP A 198 16.43 22.74 -42.37
N LEU A 199 16.56 23.69 -41.47
CA LEU A 199 15.55 24.02 -40.46
C LEU A 199 14.71 25.25 -40.85
N THR A 200 14.71 25.61 -42.12
CA THR A 200 13.95 26.76 -42.64
C THR A 200 12.45 26.55 -42.33
N ASN A 201 11.85 27.48 -41.62
CA ASN A 201 10.46 27.45 -41.17
C ASN A 201 10.10 26.29 -40.17
N LYS A 202 11.07 25.54 -39.65
CA LYS A 202 10.81 24.47 -38.67
C LYS A 202 10.85 24.99 -37.25
N ASN A 203 9.96 24.48 -36.43
CA ASN A 203 10.00 24.68 -34.98
C ASN A 203 10.87 23.61 -34.34
N TYR A 204 12.05 23.99 -33.87
CA TYR A 204 12.99 23.02 -33.33
C TYR A 204 13.60 23.44 -32.00
N SER A 205 14.01 22.44 -31.20
CA SER A 205 14.72 22.64 -29.96
C SER A 205 15.77 21.55 -29.74
N TYR A 206 16.86 21.92 -29.10
CA TYR A 206 17.80 20.92 -28.55
C TYR A 206 17.38 20.56 -27.12
N PHE A 207 17.37 19.29 -26.84
CA PHE A 207 16.89 18.79 -25.56
C PHE A 207 18.03 18.19 -24.74
N GLU A 208 18.38 18.88 -23.68
CA GLU A 208 19.33 18.43 -22.69
C GLU A 208 18.57 18.11 -21.39
N VAL A 209 18.73 16.88 -20.88
CA VAL A 209 17.94 16.42 -19.73
C VAL A 209 18.82 16.32 -18.51
N GLU A 210 18.51 17.09 -17.49
CA GLU A 210 19.15 17.01 -16.19
C GLU A 210 18.55 15.92 -15.29
N SER A 211 17.26 15.63 -15.42
CA SER A 211 16.55 14.64 -14.60
C SER A 211 15.36 14.01 -15.31
N LEU A 212 15.11 12.73 -15.04
CA LEU A 212 14.08 11.94 -15.70
C LEU A 212 13.31 11.06 -14.71
N ASP A 213 12.00 10.84 -14.95
CA ASP A 213 11.24 9.79 -14.30
C ASP A 213 11.44 8.45 -15.01
N PHE A 214 12.51 7.76 -14.65
CA PHE A 214 12.95 6.54 -15.31
C PHE A 214 11.93 5.39 -15.23
N THR A 215 10.90 5.47 -14.37
CA THR A 215 9.89 4.41 -14.22
C THR A 215 8.98 4.26 -15.44
N LYS A 216 8.97 5.26 -16.33
CA LYS A 216 8.14 5.30 -17.53
C LYS A 216 8.85 4.77 -18.79
N TYR A 217 10.10 4.37 -18.65
CA TYR A 217 10.94 3.96 -19.75
C TYR A 217 11.36 2.51 -19.63
N PRO A 218 11.59 1.81 -20.76
CA PRO A 218 12.23 0.52 -20.73
C PRO A 218 13.60 0.62 -20.05
N ASN A 219 13.82 -0.20 -19.04
CA ASN A 219 15.09 -0.25 -18.34
C ASN A 219 16.00 -1.31 -18.95
N PHE A 220 17.15 -0.90 -19.47
CA PHE A 220 18.16 -1.76 -20.06
C PHE A 220 19.25 -2.21 -19.09
N LEU A 221 19.10 -1.94 -17.80
CA LEU A 221 20.01 -2.49 -16.81
C LEU A 221 19.96 -4.03 -16.84
N PRO A 222 21.09 -4.73 -16.97
CA PRO A 222 21.14 -6.19 -16.92
C PRO A 222 20.48 -6.75 -15.66
N ASP A 223 19.79 -7.87 -15.79
CA ASP A 223 18.96 -8.39 -14.69
C ASP A 223 19.80 -8.87 -13.48
N ASP A 224 21.02 -9.31 -13.69
CA ASP A 224 21.99 -9.66 -12.64
C ASP A 224 22.36 -8.44 -11.79
N ILE A 225 22.59 -7.28 -12.44
CA ILE A 225 22.88 -6.01 -11.78
C ILE A 225 21.61 -5.47 -11.10
N LYS A 226 20.46 -5.52 -11.78
CA LYS A 226 19.17 -5.08 -11.27
C LYS A 226 18.77 -5.85 -10.01
N ASN A 227 18.96 -7.17 -10.00
CA ASN A 227 18.64 -8.03 -8.87
C ASN A 227 19.52 -7.73 -7.66
N LYS A 228 20.80 -7.48 -7.86
CA LYS A 228 21.73 -7.09 -6.79
C LYS A 228 21.30 -5.77 -6.12
N TYR A 229 20.89 -4.78 -6.90
CA TYR A 229 20.43 -3.49 -6.38
C TYR A 229 19.00 -3.52 -5.85
N SER A 230 18.13 -4.35 -6.41
CA SER A 230 16.78 -4.56 -5.88
C SER A 230 16.83 -5.20 -4.49
N LEU A 231 17.70 -6.18 -4.27
CA LEU A 231 17.95 -6.78 -2.97
C LEU A 231 18.48 -5.75 -1.94
N TYR A 232 19.39 -4.85 -2.34
CA TYR A 232 19.86 -3.79 -1.46
C TYR A 232 18.76 -2.76 -1.14
N TYR A 233 17.95 -2.39 -2.10
CA TYR A 233 16.83 -1.47 -1.91
C TYR A 233 15.69 -2.10 -1.09
N VAL A 234 15.43 -3.38 -1.30
CA VAL A 234 14.52 -4.19 -0.49
C VAL A 234 15.04 -4.29 0.94
N ASN A 235 16.33 -4.59 1.14
CA ASN A 235 16.94 -4.65 2.48
C ASN A 235 16.89 -3.31 3.21
N THR A 236 17.11 -2.19 2.55
CA THR A 236 16.97 -0.87 3.19
C THR A 236 15.53 -0.53 3.53
N LYS A 237 14.56 -0.87 2.69
CA LYS A 237 13.13 -0.73 3.03
C LYS A 237 12.73 -1.63 4.19
N TYR A 238 13.19 -2.87 4.23
CA TYR A 238 12.96 -3.77 5.36
C TYR A 238 13.60 -3.25 6.66
N LEU A 239 14.79 -2.67 6.58
CA LEU A 239 15.43 -2.03 7.73
C LEU A 239 14.61 -0.85 8.27
N TYR A 240 14.07 0.01 7.39
CA TYR A 240 13.18 1.11 7.81
C TYR A 240 11.86 0.60 8.38
N THR A 241 11.25 -0.43 7.80
CA THR A 241 10.02 -1.04 8.35
C THR A 241 10.27 -1.72 9.68
N LEU A 242 11.38 -2.43 9.85
CA LEU A 242 11.79 -3.02 11.13
C LEU A 242 12.04 -1.94 12.19
N LEU A 243 12.67 -0.83 11.83
CA LEU A 243 12.92 0.29 12.73
C LEU A 243 11.61 0.95 13.17
N ILE A 244 10.65 1.14 12.27
CA ILE A 244 9.31 1.66 12.60
C ILE A 244 8.56 0.69 13.52
N ILE A 245 8.58 -0.61 13.23
CA ILE A 245 7.96 -1.63 14.07
C ILE A 245 8.61 -1.64 15.47
N SER A 246 9.93 -1.53 15.54
CA SER A 246 10.66 -1.45 16.81
C SER A 246 10.24 -0.22 17.63
N ILE A 247 10.10 0.95 17.01
CA ILE A 247 9.62 2.16 17.69
C ILE A 247 8.19 1.98 18.21
N ILE A 248 7.30 1.40 17.40
CA ILE A 248 5.90 1.13 17.79
C ILE A 248 5.85 0.15 18.98
N THR A 249 6.66 -0.91 18.96
CA THR A 249 6.72 -1.87 20.07
C THR A 249 7.23 -1.24 21.35
N VAL A 250 8.26 -0.40 21.30
CA VAL A 250 8.77 0.34 22.46
C VAL A 250 7.71 1.28 23.02
N LEU A 251 7.03 2.05 22.15
CA LEU A 251 5.96 2.95 22.58
C LEU A 251 4.77 2.19 23.21
N SER A 252 4.37 1.08 22.62
CA SER A 252 3.28 0.25 23.19
C SER A 252 3.68 -0.36 24.52
N THR A 253 4.92 -0.75 24.69
CA THR A 253 5.43 -1.27 25.98
C THR A 253 5.41 -0.18 27.06
N ILE A 254 5.79 1.05 26.72
CA ILE A 254 5.74 2.19 27.65
C ILE A 254 4.29 2.48 28.08
N ILE A 255 3.35 2.47 27.12
CA ILE A 255 1.92 2.69 27.39
C ILE A 255 1.37 1.58 28.29
N LEU A 256 1.70 0.32 28.01
CA LEU A 256 1.31 -0.82 28.82
C LEU A 256 1.87 -0.72 30.25
N TYR A 257 3.14 -0.37 30.38
CA TYR A 257 3.75 -0.18 31.69
C TYR A 257 3.06 0.92 32.51
N HIS A 258 2.76 2.06 31.87
CA HIS A 258 2.03 3.15 32.50
C HIS A 258 0.60 2.72 32.94
N ASN A 259 -0.10 1.96 32.08
CA ASN A 259 -1.44 1.46 32.41
C ASN A 259 -1.41 0.42 33.56
N ILE A 260 -0.39 -0.44 33.58
CA ILE A 260 -0.21 -1.41 34.69
C ILE A 260 0.02 -0.65 35.99
N HIS A 261 0.93 0.31 36.04
CA HIS A 261 1.21 1.10 37.23
C HIS A 261 -0.03 1.85 37.75
N LYS A 262 -0.80 2.45 36.83
CA LYS A 262 -2.07 3.09 37.18
C LYS A 262 -3.14 2.11 37.67
N SER A 263 -3.09 0.86 37.23
CA SER A 263 -3.98 -0.18 37.70
C SER A 263 -3.57 -0.68 39.09
N GLU A 264 -2.27 -0.76 39.35
CA GLU A 264 -1.72 -1.09 40.69
C GLU A 264 -2.12 -0.04 41.73
N GLU A 265 -1.97 1.26 41.41
CA GLU A 265 -2.44 2.34 42.30
C GLU A 265 -3.94 2.26 42.56
N LYS A 266 -4.76 1.92 41.56
CA LYS A 266 -6.19 1.71 41.78
C LYS A 266 -6.51 0.48 42.62
N LEU A 267 -5.70 -0.56 42.50
CA LEU A 267 -5.87 -1.79 43.28
C LEU A 267 -5.55 -1.51 44.74
N GLU A 268 -4.47 -0.79 45.04
CA GLU A 268 -4.16 -0.33 46.40
C GLU A 268 -5.28 0.55 47.03
N GLN A 269 -5.84 1.47 46.18
CA GLN A 269 -6.99 2.29 46.65
C GLN A 269 -8.22 1.43 46.97
N LEU A 270 -8.55 0.46 46.09
CA LEU A 270 -9.66 -0.44 46.28
C LEU A 270 -9.45 -1.40 47.49
N GLU A 271 -8.23 -1.85 47.72
CA GLU A 271 -7.87 -2.64 48.88
C GLU A 271 -8.03 -1.85 50.20
N ALA A 272 -7.58 -0.58 50.16
CA ALA A 272 -7.75 0.32 51.29
C ALA A 272 -9.23 0.62 51.57
N GLU A 273 -10.04 0.84 50.53
CA GLU A 273 -11.48 1.07 50.62
C GLU A 273 -12.21 -0.20 51.09
N SER A 274 -11.80 -1.38 50.60
CA SER A 274 -12.33 -2.67 51.04
C SER A 274 -12.05 -2.92 52.54
N SER A 275 -10.81 -2.59 52.98
CA SER A 275 -10.47 -2.72 54.42
C SER A 275 -11.27 -1.77 55.27
N SER A 276 -11.50 -0.52 54.82
CA SER A 276 -12.35 0.46 55.53
C SER A 276 -13.82 -0.02 55.62
N LEU A 277 -14.33 -0.61 54.53
CA LEU A 277 -15.68 -1.16 54.50
C LEU A 277 -15.81 -2.41 55.39
N GLU A 278 -14.76 -3.25 55.47
CA GLU A 278 -14.73 -4.38 56.41
C GLU A 278 -14.79 -3.91 57.89
N ASP A 279 -14.08 -2.83 58.21
CA ASP A 279 -14.13 -2.22 59.55
C ASP A 279 -15.51 -1.65 59.84
N GLU A 280 -16.16 -0.94 58.92
CA GLU A 280 -17.53 -0.45 59.06
C GLU A 280 -18.55 -1.59 59.19
N ILE A 281 -18.40 -2.70 58.45
CA ILE A 281 -19.25 -3.88 58.57
C ILE A 281 -19.08 -4.53 59.93
N ASN A 282 -17.87 -4.61 60.45
CA ASN A 282 -17.59 -5.17 61.73
C ASN A 282 -18.18 -4.28 62.88
N GLU A 283 -18.09 -2.96 62.73
CA GLU A 283 -18.68 -2.00 63.62
C GLU A 283 -20.24 -2.10 63.66
N ALA A 284 -20.84 -2.14 62.43
CA ALA A 284 -22.29 -2.33 62.28
C ALA A 284 -22.77 -3.71 62.82
N ARG A 285 -21.93 -4.74 62.68
CA ARG A 285 -22.24 -6.07 63.29
C ARG A 285 -22.22 -6.06 64.78
N ASN A 286 -21.25 -5.35 65.36
CA ASN A 286 -21.19 -5.19 66.83
C ASN A 286 -22.38 -4.38 67.34
N GLU A 287 -22.80 -3.32 66.62
CA GLU A 287 -24.02 -2.56 66.97
C GLU A 287 -25.28 -3.42 66.82
N MET A 288 -25.37 -4.28 65.78
CA MET A 288 -26.49 -5.22 65.64
C MET A 288 -26.55 -6.24 66.76
N GLU A 289 -25.42 -6.80 67.22
CA GLU A 289 -25.37 -7.72 68.32
C GLU A 289 -25.80 -7.02 69.62
N GLU A 290 -25.45 -5.76 69.81
CA GLU A 290 -25.87 -4.96 70.93
C GLU A 290 -27.37 -4.64 70.88
N ILE A 291 -27.92 -4.36 69.74
CA ILE A 291 -29.37 -4.17 69.48
C ILE A 291 -30.14 -5.48 69.65
N GLU A 292 -29.64 -6.63 69.17
CA GLU A 292 -30.24 -7.92 69.34
C GLU A 292 -30.30 -8.29 70.86
N LYS A 293 -29.26 -7.92 71.58
CA LYS A 293 -29.21 -8.12 73.05
C LYS A 293 -30.25 -7.27 73.82
N GLN A 294 -30.45 -6.04 73.35
CA GLN A 294 -31.48 -5.14 73.94
C GLN A 294 -32.90 -5.50 73.49
N HIS A 295 -33.10 -6.13 72.33
CA HIS A 295 -34.39 -6.54 71.78
C HIS A 295 -34.82 -7.95 72.27
N LYS A 296 -33.88 -8.76 72.75
CA LYS A 296 -34.23 -10.11 73.28
C LYS A 296 -35.25 -10.07 74.35
N ASP A 297 -35.23 -9.05 75.19
CA ASP A 297 -36.22 -8.80 76.26
C ASP A 297 -37.58 -8.32 75.76
N LEU A 298 -37.59 -7.73 74.53
CA LEU A 298 -38.82 -7.31 73.85
C LEU A 298 -39.47 -8.44 73.03
N LEU A 299 -38.70 -9.39 72.55
CA LEU A 299 -39.20 -10.53 71.78
C LEU A 299 -39.93 -11.55 72.65
N GLU A 300 -39.55 -11.71 73.97
CA GLU A 300 -40.36 -12.47 74.93
C GLU A 300 -41.76 -11.92 75.17
N TYR A 301 -41.95 -10.64 74.85
CA TYR A 301 -43.27 -9.97 74.94
C TYR A 301 -44.13 -10.12 73.73
N ILE A 302 -43.55 -10.33 72.53
CA ILE A 302 -44.22 -10.40 71.26
C ILE A 302 -44.58 -11.83 70.81
N GLU A 303 -44.03 -12.87 71.45
CA GLU A 303 -44.35 -14.29 71.17
C GLU A 303 -45.81 -14.70 71.51
N LYS A 304 -46.63 -13.78 71.97
CA LYS A 304 -48.03 -14.05 72.36
C LYS A 304 -49.11 -13.61 71.41
N GLU A 305 -48.81 -12.96 70.30
CA GLU A 305 -49.81 -12.64 69.28
C GLU A 305 -49.50 -13.32 67.95
N GLU A 306 -50.33 -14.27 67.58
CA GLU A 306 -50.41 -14.97 66.31
C GLU A 306 -50.52 -14.00 65.14
N TYR A 307 -49.43 -13.86 64.33
CA TYR A 307 -49.57 -13.47 62.95
C TYR A 307 -49.08 -14.62 62.05
N LYS A 308 -50.04 -15.20 61.31
CA LYS A 308 -49.85 -16.23 60.33
C LYS A 308 -49.09 -15.71 59.09
N ASP A 309 -47.96 -16.33 58.87
CA ASP A 309 -47.50 -16.80 57.58
C ASP A 309 -47.45 -15.83 56.39
N PHE A 310 -46.50 -14.93 56.38
CA PHE A 310 -45.89 -14.53 55.13
C PHE A 310 -44.38 -14.32 55.30
N LYS A 311 -43.56 -15.34 54.96
CA LYS A 311 -42.10 -15.20 55.03
C LYS A 311 -41.57 -14.44 53.82
N ILE A 312 -41.49 -13.11 53.94
CA ILE A 312 -40.93 -12.22 52.92
C ILE A 312 -39.53 -12.69 52.49
N SER A 313 -38.76 -13.24 53.45
CA SER A 313 -37.41 -13.77 53.13
C SER A 313 -37.39 -14.90 52.07
N SER A 314 -38.33 -15.86 52.20
CA SER A 314 -38.40 -16.97 51.24
C SER A 314 -38.85 -16.53 49.84
N LEU A 315 -39.65 -15.48 49.76
CA LEU A 315 -40.10 -14.89 48.55
C LEU A 315 -38.97 -14.09 47.83
N LEU A 316 -38.19 -13.32 48.59
CA LEU A 316 -37.04 -12.60 48.07
C LEU A 316 -35.94 -13.57 47.63
N GLU A 317 -35.75 -14.65 48.33
CA GLU A 317 -34.82 -15.71 47.95
C GLU A 317 -35.22 -16.34 46.62
N GLU A 318 -36.49 -16.72 46.46
CA GLU A 318 -37.00 -17.29 45.21
C GLU A 318 -36.94 -16.30 44.06
N LEU A 319 -37.27 -15.03 44.27
CA LEU A 319 -37.16 -13.99 43.28
C LEU A 319 -35.69 -13.77 42.83
N SER A 320 -34.76 -13.91 43.78
CA SER A 320 -33.31 -13.79 43.45
C SER A 320 -32.82 -14.89 42.50
N TYR A 321 -33.36 -16.11 42.65
CA TYR A 321 -33.04 -17.21 41.70
C TYR A 321 -33.62 -17.01 40.29
N LEU A 322 -34.73 -16.29 40.20
CA LEU A 322 -35.34 -15.99 38.90
C LEU A 322 -34.65 -14.84 38.19
N CYS A 323 -33.88 -14.02 38.91
CA CYS A 323 -33.20 -12.85 38.39
C CYS A 323 -31.92 -13.26 37.64
N PRO A 324 -31.80 -12.99 36.32
CA PRO A 324 -30.56 -13.30 35.56
C PRO A 324 -29.39 -12.44 36.00
N SER A 325 -28.19 -12.97 35.86
CA SER A 325 -26.97 -12.20 36.09
C SER A 325 -26.93 -10.97 35.16
N GLY A 326 -26.72 -9.78 35.70
CA GLY A 326 -26.70 -8.51 34.97
C GLY A 326 -28.02 -7.72 34.99
N VAL A 327 -29.04 -8.22 35.68
CA VAL A 327 -30.23 -7.46 36.11
C VAL A 327 -30.01 -6.94 37.53
N LYS A 328 -30.25 -5.65 37.76
CA LYS A 328 -30.24 -5.02 39.06
C LYS A 328 -31.68 -4.65 39.42
N ILE A 329 -32.19 -5.16 40.51
CA ILE A 329 -33.48 -4.77 41.05
C ILE A 329 -33.24 -3.58 41.98
N SER A 330 -33.93 -2.48 41.73
CA SER A 330 -33.83 -1.22 42.48
C SER A 330 -34.89 -1.10 43.55
N SER A 331 -36.09 -1.58 43.29
CA SER A 331 -37.17 -1.59 44.27
C SER A 331 -38.10 -2.79 44.09
N ILE A 332 -38.68 -3.23 45.20
CA ILE A 332 -39.74 -4.22 45.26
C ILE A 332 -40.78 -3.67 46.20
N GLU A 333 -41.97 -3.36 45.68
CA GLU A 333 -43.11 -2.89 46.43
C GLU A 333 -44.19 -3.96 46.42
N TYR A 334 -44.75 -4.20 47.56
CA TYR A 334 -45.82 -5.21 47.74
C TYR A 334 -47.15 -4.54 47.96
N ASP A 335 -48.18 -4.95 47.20
CA ASP A 335 -49.57 -4.52 47.39
C ASP A 335 -50.41 -5.59 48.08
N GLU A 336 -51.44 -5.18 48.83
CA GLU A 336 -52.38 -6.02 49.55
C GLU A 336 -53.04 -7.12 48.68
N ASN A 337 -53.02 -6.95 47.37
CA ASN A 337 -53.54 -7.92 46.39
C ASN A 337 -52.57 -9.05 46.03
N LYS A 338 -51.43 -9.18 46.74
CA LYS A 338 -50.31 -10.10 46.45
C LYS A 338 -49.60 -9.81 45.11
N ILE A 339 -49.63 -8.54 44.71
CA ILE A 339 -48.92 -8.08 43.54
C ILE A 339 -47.64 -7.38 43.98
N PHE A 340 -46.52 -7.75 43.33
CA PHE A 340 -45.21 -7.17 43.56
C PHE A 340 -44.88 -6.27 42.35
N ASN A 341 -44.66 -5.01 42.61
CA ASN A 341 -44.09 -4.08 41.67
C ASN A 341 -42.57 -4.16 41.77
N ILE A 342 -41.93 -4.66 40.73
CA ILE A 342 -40.48 -4.85 40.65
C ILE A 342 -39.93 -3.86 39.65
N GLU A 343 -39.08 -2.95 40.12
CA GLU A 343 -38.33 -2.04 39.26
C GLU A 343 -36.88 -2.45 39.21
N GLY A 344 -36.25 -2.32 38.03
CA GLY A 344 -34.87 -2.68 37.86
C GLY A 344 -34.25 -2.12 36.62
N SER A 345 -32.95 -2.38 36.44
CA SER A 345 -32.19 -1.97 35.27
C SER A 345 -31.21 -3.05 34.79
N THR A 346 -30.85 -3.00 33.51
CA THR A 346 -29.84 -3.88 32.92
C THR A 346 -29.21 -3.24 31.70
N GLY A 347 -27.99 -3.62 31.36
CA GLY A 347 -27.29 -3.17 30.15
C GLY A 347 -27.75 -3.85 28.85
N LYS A 348 -28.53 -4.94 28.91
CA LYS A 348 -28.92 -5.72 27.75
C LYS A 348 -30.40 -6.11 27.79
N ILE A 349 -31.09 -5.91 26.64
CA ILE A 349 -32.52 -6.28 26.54
C ILE A 349 -32.76 -7.76 26.73
N ASP A 350 -31.83 -8.62 26.29
CA ASP A 350 -31.93 -10.07 26.43
C ASP A 350 -32.07 -10.52 27.91
N ASN A 351 -31.47 -9.77 28.83
CA ASN A 351 -31.57 -10.06 30.24
C ASN A 351 -32.99 -9.76 30.77
N VAL A 352 -33.65 -8.71 30.26
CA VAL A 352 -35.06 -8.43 30.61
C VAL A 352 -35.96 -9.55 30.11
N VAL A 353 -35.77 -9.93 28.84
CA VAL A 353 -36.53 -11.03 28.22
C VAL A 353 -36.36 -12.32 29.01
N LYS A 354 -35.12 -12.65 29.37
CA LYS A 354 -34.79 -13.83 30.13
C LYS A 354 -35.39 -13.80 31.55
N PHE A 355 -35.45 -12.62 32.18
CA PHE A 355 -36.11 -12.45 33.47
C PHE A 355 -37.63 -12.66 33.37
N LEU A 356 -38.27 -12.12 32.34
CA LEU A 356 -39.70 -12.34 32.07
C LEU A 356 -40.01 -13.82 31.79
N GLU A 357 -39.15 -14.50 31.03
CA GLU A 357 -39.27 -15.94 30.76
C GLU A 357 -39.17 -16.76 32.07
N ASN A 358 -38.18 -16.44 32.93
CA ASN A 358 -37.99 -17.11 34.20
C ASN A 358 -39.22 -16.92 35.13
N ILE A 359 -39.77 -15.70 35.21
CA ILE A 359 -40.98 -15.41 35.97
C ILE A 359 -42.18 -16.18 35.41
N THR A 360 -42.34 -16.18 34.08
CA THR A 360 -43.46 -16.84 33.43
C THR A 360 -43.43 -18.37 33.60
N ASN A 361 -42.20 -18.94 33.67
CA ASN A 361 -42.01 -20.38 33.89
C ASN A 361 -41.96 -20.78 35.37
N SER A 362 -41.99 -19.82 36.28
CA SER A 362 -42.05 -20.11 37.73
C SER A 362 -43.40 -20.72 38.13
N LYS A 363 -43.36 -21.56 39.14
CA LYS A 363 -44.59 -22.15 39.72
C LYS A 363 -45.31 -21.20 40.67
N ASN A 364 -44.56 -20.34 41.33
CA ASN A 364 -45.06 -19.51 42.43
C ASN A 364 -45.27 -18.06 42.00
N PHE A 365 -44.66 -17.64 40.89
CA PHE A 365 -44.78 -16.30 40.36
C PHE A 365 -45.45 -16.31 38.98
N LYS A 366 -46.26 -15.31 38.74
CA LYS A 366 -46.90 -15.11 37.45
C LYS A 366 -46.80 -13.64 37.07
N LEU A 367 -46.29 -13.38 35.85
CA LEU A 367 -46.31 -12.03 35.31
C LEU A 367 -47.76 -11.57 35.21
N TYR A 368 -48.12 -10.50 35.89
CA TYR A 368 -49.45 -9.91 35.86
C TYR A 368 -49.54 -8.83 34.79
N ASN A 369 -48.57 -7.93 34.79
CA ASN A 369 -48.49 -6.85 33.84
C ASN A 369 -47.03 -6.37 33.75
N TYR A 370 -46.72 -5.56 32.76
CA TYR A 370 -45.51 -4.74 32.69
C TYR A 370 -45.93 -3.29 32.47
N ASP A 371 -45.40 -2.38 33.26
CA ASP A 371 -45.76 -0.97 33.18
C ASP A 371 -44.93 -0.27 32.10
N TYR A 372 -43.62 -0.48 32.11
CA TYR A 372 -42.73 -0.02 31.07
C TYR A 372 -41.43 -0.79 30.94
N ILE A 373 -40.82 -0.76 29.75
CA ILE A 373 -39.44 -1.12 29.46
C ILE A 373 -38.86 0.02 28.65
N LEU A 374 -37.97 0.83 29.24
CA LEU A 374 -37.42 2.04 28.62
C LEU A 374 -35.93 1.87 28.39
N ARG A 375 -35.47 2.20 27.17
CA ARG A 375 -34.05 2.20 26.86
C ARG A 375 -33.51 3.63 27.06
N LYS A 376 -32.59 3.79 28.03
CA LYS A 376 -31.74 4.97 28.18
C LYS A 376 -30.39 4.73 27.48
N GLU A 377 -29.56 5.77 27.34
CA GLU A 377 -28.32 5.73 26.54
C GLU A 377 -27.42 4.49 26.81
N ASN A 378 -27.31 4.04 28.07
CA ASN A 378 -26.48 2.90 28.44
C ASN A 378 -27.21 1.81 29.29
N GLU A 379 -28.46 2.01 29.65
CA GLU A 379 -29.24 1.09 30.49
C GLU A 379 -30.66 0.94 29.96
N ILE A 380 -31.25 -0.19 30.31
CA ILE A 380 -32.65 -0.49 30.06
C ILE A 380 -33.33 -0.58 31.39
N GLU A 381 -34.21 0.33 31.69
CA GLU A 381 -35.04 0.33 32.89
C GLU A 381 -36.35 -0.41 32.60
N PHE A 382 -36.82 -1.14 33.60
CA PHE A 382 -38.08 -1.86 33.50
C PHE A 382 -38.86 -1.80 34.80
N LYS A 383 -40.19 -1.92 34.71
CA LYS A 383 -41.11 -2.08 35.81
C LYS A 383 -42.12 -3.19 35.48
N LEU A 384 -42.15 -4.17 36.33
CA LEU A 384 -42.95 -5.39 36.18
C LEU A 384 -43.91 -5.54 37.37
N GLU A 385 -45.11 -5.96 37.06
CA GLU A 385 -46.09 -6.38 38.07
C GLU A 385 -46.17 -7.91 38.07
N VAL A 386 -45.83 -8.52 39.21
CA VAL A 386 -45.73 -9.96 39.35
C VAL A 386 -46.60 -10.39 40.48
N LYS A 387 -47.48 -11.34 40.23
CA LYS A 387 -48.36 -11.89 41.25
C LYS A 387 -47.79 -13.17 41.85
N TYR A 388 -47.78 -13.28 43.18
CA TYR A 388 -47.39 -14.48 43.89
C TYR A 388 -48.64 -15.31 44.28
N PHE A 389 -48.52 -16.63 44.12
CA PHE A 389 -49.65 -17.58 44.36
C PHE A 389 -49.42 -18.47 45.56
#